data_0372d68098f10c0c965f5c264938c638
#
_entry.id   0372d68098f10c0c965f5c264938c638
#
_cell.length_a   1.000
_cell.length_b   1.000
_cell.length_c   1.000
_cell.angle_alpha   90.00
_cell.angle_beta   90.00
_cell.angle_gamma   90.00
#
_symmetry.space_group_name_H-M   'P 1'
#
loop_
_entity.id
_entity.type
_entity.pdbx_description
1 polymer ?
#
loop_
_entity_poly.entity_id
_entity_poly.type
_entity_poly.pdbx_seq_one_letter_code
_entity_poly.pdbx_strand_id
1 'polypeptide(L)'
;LIPIIAGAAFEQIKKGYPADIFISSDTMYPKKLVEQGFALENSYFVYAKGVLVLYSNVLELDKTNCIGNVEKTKGYIGIINPVLGPYGKATLQALENVHLLESVRNRFAQGKDVLQVLQYAKTNNASLVFVPLSLVIGSDEKNYCIVDKKLYSPIQQAMVILNSSKNKSAAYKYLELMKSKKVKEILKAYGFES
;
A
#
# COMPACT_ATOMS: atom_id res chain seq x y z
N LEU A 1 18.79 4.77 0.41
CA LEU A 1 17.34 4.79 0.23
C LEU A 1 16.79 6.11 0.77
N ILE A 2 15.96 6.80 -0.03
CA ILE A 2 15.35 8.08 0.36
C ILE A 2 13.83 7.88 0.35
N PRO A 3 13.16 7.86 1.51
CA PRO A 3 11.72 7.74 1.58
C PRO A 3 11.05 9.07 1.17
N ILE A 4 10.14 9.00 0.20
CA ILE A 4 9.43 10.17 -0.33
C ILE A 4 8.07 9.73 -0.87
N ILE A 5 7.08 10.62 -0.88
CA ILE A 5 5.78 10.37 -1.50
C ILE A 5 5.97 10.17 -3.01
N ALA A 6 5.37 9.10 -3.57
CA ALA A 6 5.61 8.66 -4.95
C ALA A 6 5.39 9.76 -6.00
N GLY A 7 4.34 10.56 -5.89
CA GLY A 7 4.10 11.70 -6.79
C GLY A 7 5.16 12.78 -6.71
N ALA A 8 5.66 13.09 -5.50
CA ALA A 8 6.74 14.05 -5.34
C ALA A 8 8.06 13.52 -5.92
N ALA A 9 8.37 12.24 -5.72
CA ALA A 9 9.54 11.59 -6.33
C ALA A 9 9.47 11.62 -7.86
N PHE A 10 8.30 11.30 -8.43
CA PHE A 10 8.06 11.36 -9.88
C PHE A 10 8.39 12.74 -10.45
N GLU A 11 7.88 13.82 -9.84
CA GLU A 11 8.18 15.18 -10.30
C GLU A 11 9.65 15.59 -10.11
N GLN A 12 10.31 15.12 -9.05
CA GLN A 12 11.74 15.35 -8.85
C GLN A 12 12.59 14.62 -9.90
N ILE A 13 12.26 13.37 -10.22
CA ILE A 13 12.94 12.60 -11.27
C ILE A 13 12.85 13.30 -12.62
N LYS A 14 11.67 13.81 -12.99
CA LYS A 14 11.48 14.59 -14.22
C LYS A 14 12.33 15.86 -14.27
N LYS A 15 12.59 16.46 -13.12
CA LYS A 15 13.47 17.64 -12.96
C LYS A 15 14.95 17.28 -12.87
N GLY A 16 15.33 16.02 -13.08
CA GLY A 16 16.71 15.57 -13.11
C GLY A 16 17.31 15.22 -11.74
N TYR A 17 16.46 14.92 -10.74
CA TYR A 17 16.96 14.45 -9.44
C TYR A 17 17.83 13.19 -9.62
N PRO A 18 19.07 13.17 -9.07
CA PRO A 18 20.00 12.07 -9.25
C PRO A 18 19.57 10.83 -8.44
N ALA A 19 19.01 9.86 -9.12
CA ALA A 19 18.65 8.56 -8.56
C ALA A 19 18.89 7.45 -9.58
N ASP A 20 19.13 6.25 -9.11
CA ASP A 20 19.38 5.08 -9.97
C ASP A 20 18.12 4.24 -10.18
N ILE A 21 17.33 4.08 -9.10
CA ILE A 21 16.15 3.22 -9.07
C ILE A 21 14.99 4.00 -8.41
N PHE A 22 13.81 3.88 -8.99
CA PHE A 22 12.57 4.33 -8.36
C PHE A 22 11.76 3.10 -7.92
N ILE A 23 11.43 3.04 -6.63
CA ILE A 23 10.62 1.99 -6.02
C ILE A 23 9.35 2.64 -5.50
N SER A 24 8.17 2.17 -5.95
CA SER A 24 6.88 2.76 -5.62
C SER A 24 5.94 1.77 -4.98
N SER A 25 5.08 2.27 -4.08
CA SER A 25 3.96 1.52 -3.52
C SER A 25 2.77 1.36 -4.49
N ASP A 26 2.91 1.82 -5.72
CA ASP A 26 1.94 1.67 -6.81
C ASP A 26 2.64 1.32 -8.13
N THR A 27 1.84 1.08 -9.17
CA THR A 27 2.34 0.82 -10.54
C THR A 27 2.22 2.02 -11.44
N MET A 28 1.48 3.04 -11.04
CA MET A 28 1.13 4.18 -11.90
C MET A 28 2.36 5.04 -12.23
N TYR A 29 3.09 5.45 -11.21
CA TYR A 29 4.27 6.31 -11.42
C TYR A 29 5.43 5.60 -12.11
N PRO A 30 5.80 4.34 -11.76
CA PRO A 30 6.78 3.58 -12.53
C PRO A 30 6.40 3.45 -14.01
N LYS A 31 5.14 3.14 -14.34
CA LYS A 31 4.67 3.09 -15.73
C LYS A 31 4.80 4.45 -16.43
N LYS A 32 4.36 5.53 -15.79
CA LYS A 32 4.50 6.88 -16.35
C LYS A 32 5.94 7.29 -16.62
N LEU A 33 6.90 6.88 -15.75
CA LEU A 33 8.32 7.14 -15.99
C LEU A 33 8.82 6.40 -17.23
N VAL A 34 8.39 5.17 -17.46
CA VAL A 34 8.71 4.41 -18.68
C VAL A 34 8.09 5.08 -19.91
N GLU A 35 6.79 5.33 -19.89
CA GLU A 35 6.05 5.95 -21.00
C GLU A 35 6.61 7.32 -21.42
N GLN A 36 7.11 8.09 -20.44
CA GLN A 36 7.71 9.40 -20.68
C GLN A 36 9.23 9.36 -20.96
N GLY A 37 9.84 8.18 -21.06
CA GLY A 37 11.25 8.02 -21.37
C GLY A 37 12.22 8.34 -20.24
N PHE A 38 11.76 8.43 -18.99
CA PHE A 38 12.61 8.65 -17.81
C PHE A 38 13.15 7.37 -17.19
N ALA A 39 12.58 6.21 -17.52
CA ALA A 39 13.00 4.92 -17.02
C ALA A 39 13.13 3.87 -18.13
N LEU A 40 13.96 2.85 -17.90
CA LEU A 40 14.18 1.74 -18.81
C LEU A 40 12.98 0.81 -18.80
N GLU A 41 12.32 0.59 -19.94
CA GLU A 41 11.14 -0.27 -20.09
C GLU A 41 11.39 -1.70 -19.61
N ASN A 42 12.53 -2.28 -19.99
CA ASN A 42 12.94 -3.65 -19.62
C ASN A 42 13.26 -3.82 -18.12
N SER A 43 13.27 -2.74 -17.35
CA SER A 43 13.48 -2.77 -15.89
C SER A 43 12.20 -2.67 -15.07
N TYR A 44 11.05 -2.46 -15.72
CA TYR A 44 9.76 -2.45 -15.01
C TYR A 44 9.48 -3.81 -14.36
N PHE A 45 9.31 -3.80 -13.05
CA PHE A 45 9.09 -5.02 -12.28
C PHE A 45 8.13 -4.79 -11.12
N VAL A 46 7.05 -5.59 -11.07
CA VAL A 46 6.15 -5.66 -9.92
C VAL A 46 6.80 -6.56 -8.88
N TYR A 47 7.31 -5.98 -7.80
CA TYR A 47 8.09 -6.72 -6.80
C TYR A 47 7.24 -7.25 -5.64
N ALA A 48 6.06 -6.67 -5.38
CA ALA A 48 5.18 -7.08 -4.30
C ALA A 48 3.71 -6.72 -4.59
N LYS A 49 2.82 -7.38 -3.87
CA LYS A 49 1.41 -7.01 -3.74
C LYS A 49 1.11 -6.74 -2.28
N GLY A 50 0.52 -5.59 -2.00
CA GLY A 50 0.06 -5.23 -0.67
C GLY A 50 -1.21 -5.99 -0.28
N VAL A 51 -1.36 -6.25 1.01
CA VAL A 51 -2.56 -6.89 1.58
C VAL A 51 -3.30 -5.86 2.42
N LEU A 52 -4.57 -5.63 2.11
CA LEU A 52 -5.46 -4.75 2.89
C LEU A 52 -6.00 -5.50 4.09
N VAL A 53 -5.89 -4.89 5.26
CA VAL A 53 -6.48 -5.40 6.50
C VAL A 53 -7.35 -4.34 7.16
N LEU A 54 -8.32 -4.81 7.93
CA LEU A 54 -9.02 -4.02 8.94
C LEU A 54 -8.30 -4.24 10.26
N TYR A 55 -8.01 -3.17 10.98
CA TYR A 55 -7.31 -3.20 12.27
C TYR A 55 -8.05 -2.36 13.31
N SER A 56 -8.03 -2.81 14.55
CA SER A 56 -8.47 -2.07 15.73
C SER A 56 -7.45 -2.19 16.85
N ASN A 57 -7.26 -1.12 17.61
CA ASN A 57 -6.42 -1.14 18.79
C ASN A 57 -7.15 -1.71 20.04
N VAL A 58 -8.47 -1.72 20.02
CA VAL A 58 -9.30 -2.01 21.19
C VAL A 58 -10.34 -3.11 20.98
N LEU A 59 -10.66 -3.46 19.72
CA LEU A 59 -11.68 -4.44 19.40
C LEU A 59 -11.06 -5.74 18.94
N GLU A 60 -11.64 -6.85 19.35
CA GLU A 60 -11.42 -8.16 18.72
C GLU A 60 -12.25 -8.24 17.44
N LEU A 61 -11.62 -8.58 16.34
CA LEU A 61 -12.25 -8.60 15.03
C LEU A 61 -12.67 -10.01 14.61
N ASP A 62 -13.89 -10.11 14.09
CA ASP A 62 -14.39 -11.31 13.45
C ASP A 62 -13.57 -11.55 12.15
N LYS A 63 -12.74 -12.58 12.15
CA LYS A 63 -11.89 -12.96 10.99
C LYS A 63 -12.69 -13.66 9.89
N THR A 64 -13.82 -14.26 10.23
CA THR A 64 -14.65 -15.00 9.27
C THR A 64 -15.47 -14.06 8.38
N ASN A 65 -15.82 -12.90 8.91
CA ASN A 65 -16.47 -11.81 8.18
C ASN A 65 -15.76 -10.49 8.48
N CYS A 66 -14.54 -10.36 7.96
CA CYS A 66 -13.67 -9.23 8.25
C CYS A 66 -14.34 -7.88 7.98
N ILE A 67 -14.90 -7.69 6.79
CA ILE A 67 -15.49 -6.40 6.39
C ILE A 67 -16.79 -6.10 7.15
N GLY A 68 -17.51 -7.12 7.62
CA GLY A 68 -18.72 -6.95 8.45
C GLY A 68 -18.45 -6.33 9.82
N ASN A 69 -17.22 -6.31 10.32
CA ASN A 69 -16.88 -5.57 11.54
C ASN A 69 -17.14 -4.07 11.40
N VAL A 70 -17.16 -3.54 10.19
CA VAL A 70 -17.46 -2.12 9.89
C VAL A 70 -18.90 -1.75 10.31
N GLU A 71 -19.86 -2.66 10.09
CA GLU A 71 -21.26 -2.44 10.48
C GLU A 71 -21.47 -2.56 11.99
N LYS A 72 -20.76 -3.52 12.61
CA LYS A 72 -20.85 -3.76 14.07
C LYS A 72 -20.25 -2.62 14.90
N THR A 73 -19.46 -1.75 14.29
CA THR A 73 -18.73 -0.66 14.96
C THR A 73 -19.41 0.69 14.68
N LYS A 74 -19.60 1.52 15.71
CA LYS A 74 -20.25 2.84 15.58
C LYS A 74 -19.26 4.02 15.44
N GLY A 75 -17.99 3.86 15.83
CA GLY A 75 -16.97 4.91 15.80
C GLY A 75 -16.47 5.27 14.40
N TYR A 76 -15.53 6.21 14.35
CA TYR A 76 -14.85 6.58 13.11
C TYR A 76 -14.08 5.41 12.51
N ILE A 77 -13.96 5.43 11.19
CA ILE A 77 -13.23 4.47 10.37
C ILE A 77 -12.09 5.21 9.67
N GLY A 78 -10.86 4.90 10.05
CA GLY A 78 -9.69 5.50 9.41
C GLY A 78 -9.43 4.88 8.04
N ILE A 79 -9.31 5.72 7.04
CA ILE A 79 -8.95 5.32 5.68
C ILE A 79 -7.87 6.24 5.11
N ILE A 80 -7.04 5.73 4.22
CA ILE A 80 -6.13 6.56 3.45
C ILE A 80 -6.95 7.33 2.41
N ASN A 81 -6.64 8.61 2.21
CA ASN A 81 -7.28 9.38 1.15
C ASN A 81 -7.11 8.64 -0.19
N PRO A 82 -8.21 8.25 -0.87
CA PRO A 82 -8.16 7.41 -2.07
C PRO A 82 -7.46 8.09 -3.26
N VAL A 83 -7.36 9.42 -3.25
CA VAL A 83 -6.62 10.18 -4.28
C VAL A 83 -5.11 10.01 -4.07
N LEU A 84 -4.65 9.83 -2.84
CA LEU A 84 -3.23 9.83 -2.47
C LEU A 84 -2.59 8.45 -2.48
N GLY A 85 -3.37 7.37 -2.40
CA GLY A 85 -2.74 6.05 -2.30
C GLY A 85 -3.64 4.86 -2.69
N PRO A 86 -3.00 3.75 -3.10
CA PRO A 86 -3.71 2.58 -3.61
C PRO A 86 -4.52 1.85 -2.53
N TYR A 87 -4.11 1.90 -1.27
CA TYR A 87 -4.87 1.29 -0.16
C TYR A 87 -6.20 2.01 0.09
N GLY A 88 -6.26 3.33 -0.08
CA GLY A 88 -7.51 4.08 0.01
C GLY A 88 -8.48 3.70 -1.09
N LYS A 89 -7.99 3.54 -2.33
CA LYS A 89 -8.81 3.04 -3.45
C LYS A 89 -9.32 1.63 -3.19
N ALA A 90 -8.45 0.73 -2.72
CA ALA A 90 -8.83 -0.64 -2.38
C ALA A 90 -9.88 -0.69 -1.26
N THR A 91 -9.79 0.20 -0.26
CA THR A 91 -10.78 0.32 0.81
C THR A 91 -12.17 0.70 0.24
N LEU A 92 -12.23 1.73 -0.63
CA LEU A 92 -13.50 2.13 -1.24
C LEU A 92 -14.08 0.99 -2.09
N GLN A 93 -13.26 0.35 -2.94
CA GLN A 93 -13.70 -0.79 -3.75
C GLN A 93 -14.26 -1.93 -2.88
N ALA A 94 -13.55 -2.29 -1.79
CA ALA A 94 -13.99 -3.35 -0.91
C ALA A 94 -15.33 -3.04 -0.25
N LEU A 95 -15.53 -1.82 0.22
CA LEU A 95 -16.78 -1.37 0.84
C LEU A 95 -17.93 -1.28 -0.19
N GLU A 96 -17.63 -0.83 -1.42
CA GLU A 96 -18.60 -0.74 -2.51
C GLU A 96 -19.08 -2.12 -2.94
N ASN A 97 -18.18 -3.08 -3.11
CA ASN A 97 -18.49 -4.44 -3.54
C ASN A 97 -19.33 -5.23 -2.53
N VAL A 98 -19.39 -4.81 -1.26
CA VAL A 98 -20.29 -5.36 -0.24
C VAL A 98 -21.44 -4.42 0.11
N HIS A 99 -21.67 -3.37 -0.68
CA HIS A 99 -22.74 -2.37 -0.51
C HIS A 99 -22.73 -1.61 0.82
N LEU A 100 -21.58 -1.48 1.48
CA LEU A 100 -21.43 -0.77 2.75
C LEU A 100 -20.93 0.67 2.60
N LEU A 101 -20.38 1.06 1.45
CA LEU A 101 -19.71 2.35 1.27
C LEU A 101 -20.58 3.53 1.68
N GLU A 102 -21.83 3.60 1.20
CA GLU A 102 -22.70 4.74 1.44
C GLU A 102 -23.16 4.83 2.91
N SER A 103 -23.37 3.70 3.58
CA SER A 103 -23.81 3.66 4.98
C SER A 103 -22.72 4.10 5.96
N VAL A 104 -21.44 4.04 5.58
CA VAL A 104 -20.31 4.33 6.47
C VAL A 104 -19.48 5.56 6.05
N ARG A 105 -19.73 6.13 4.88
CA ARG A 105 -18.95 7.24 4.30
C ARG A 105 -18.84 8.46 5.24
N ASN A 106 -19.90 8.79 5.98
CA ASN A 106 -19.93 9.89 6.92
C ASN A 106 -19.10 9.66 8.19
N ARG A 107 -18.58 8.43 8.36
CA ARG A 107 -17.72 8.03 9.48
C ARG A 107 -16.24 7.99 9.12
N PHE A 108 -15.87 8.37 7.89
CA PHE A 108 -14.49 8.29 7.46
C PHE A 108 -13.61 9.38 8.09
N ALA A 109 -12.53 8.96 8.75
CA ALA A 109 -11.39 9.78 9.13
C ALA A 109 -10.27 9.57 8.11
N GLN A 110 -10.08 10.51 7.20
CA GLN A 110 -9.10 10.39 6.12
C GLN A 110 -7.71 10.82 6.59
N GLY A 111 -6.70 9.98 6.36
CA GLY A 111 -5.29 10.30 6.53
C GLY A 111 -4.58 10.50 5.20
N LYS A 112 -3.49 11.26 5.23
CA LYS A 112 -2.65 11.52 4.05
C LYS A 112 -1.75 10.33 3.70
N ASP A 113 -1.44 9.47 4.66
CA ASP A 113 -0.61 8.29 4.51
C ASP A 113 -1.02 7.16 5.48
N VAL A 114 -0.42 5.98 5.29
CA VAL A 114 -0.73 4.76 6.06
C VAL A 114 -0.38 4.87 7.53
N LEU A 115 0.66 5.63 7.88
CA LEU A 115 1.11 5.79 9.27
C LEU A 115 0.17 6.69 10.05
N GLN A 116 -0.31 7.78 9.42
CA GLN A 116 -1.32 8.64 10.02
C GLN A 116 -2.62 7.89 10.30
N VAL A 117 -3.07 7.05 9.35
CA VAL A 117 -4.27 6.23 9.54
C VAL A 117 -4.09 5.22 10.68
N LEU A 118 -2.93 4.55 10.75
CA LEU A 118 -2.63 3.65 11.87
C LEU A 118 -2.61 4.41 13.21
N GLN A 119 -2.10 5.64 13.22
CA GLN A 119 -2.09 6.47 14.41
C GLN A 119 -3.50 6.78 14.93
N TYR A 120 -4.50 6.94 14.05
CA TYR A 120 -5.89 7.14 14.47
C TYR A 120 -6.40 5.96 15.32
N ALA A 121 -6.07 4.71 14.96
CA ALA A 121 -6.41 3.56 15.78
C ALA A 121 -5.64 3.56 17.11
N LYS A 122 -4.31 3.80 17.07
CA LYS A 122 -3.47 3.78 18.28
C LYS A 122 -3.85 4.85 19.30
N THR A 123 -4.41 5.96 18.86
CA THR A 123 -4.90 7.05 19.74
C THR A 123 -6.41 6.97 20.03
N ASN A 124 -7.07 5.91 19.56
CA ASN A 124 -8.52 5.70 19.66
C ASN A 124 -9.38 6.81 19.02
N ASN A 125 -8.80 7.58 18.09
CA ASN A 125 -9.52 8.56 17.27
C ASN A 125 -10.33 7.88 16.15
N ALA A 126 -10.01 6.63 15.81
CA ALA A 126 -10.84 5.76 14.99
C ALA A 126 -10.92 4.38 15.65
N SER A 127 -12.13 3.81 15.68
CA SER A 127 -12.36 2.47 16.23
C SER A 127 -11.82 1.37 15.33
N LEU A 128 -11.86 1.62 14.02
CA LEU A 128 -11.37 0.73 12.97
C LEU A 128 -10.52 1.52 11.98
N VAL A 129 -9.51 0.89 11.41
CA VAL A 129 -8.72 1.48 10.33
C VAL A 129 -8.42 0.46 9.24
N PHE A 130 -8.46 0.91 7.98
CA PHE A 130 -7.98 0.13 6.84
C PHE A 130 -6.52 0.48 6.58
N VAL A 131 -5.64 -0.50 6.74
CA VAL A 131 -4.19 -0.32 6.64
C VAL A 131 -3.52 -1.51 5.93
N PRO A 132 -2.25 -1.37 5.49
CA PRO A 132 -1.46 -2.51 5.02
C PRO A 132 -1.22 -3.53 6.12
N LEU A 133 -1.27 -4.82 5.80
CA LEU A 133 -0.86 -5.91 6.71
C LEU A 133 0.55 -5.69 7.26
N SER A 134 1.47 -5.19 6.43
CA SER A 134 2.87 -4.93 6.82
C SER A 134 3.05 -3.99 8.02
N LEU A 135 2.05 -3.20 8.36
CA LEU A 135 2.10 -2.30 9.51
C LEU A 135 1.60 -2.94 10.81
N VAL A 136 0.87 -4.03 10.73
CA VAL A 136 0.18 -4.65 11.88
C VAL A 136 0.48 -6.14 12.04
N ILE A 137 1.30 -6.73 11.19
CA ILE A 137 1.63 -8.16 11.21
C ILE A 137 2.28 -8.62 12.55
N GLY A 138 2.89 -7.71 13.30
CA GLY A 138 3.43 -7.96 14.64
C GLY A 138 2.46 -7.63 15.78
N SER A 139 1.22 -7.23 15.49
CA SER A 139 0.19 -6.96 16.48
C SER A 139 -0.49 -8.27 16.92
N ASP A 140 -1.29 -8.19 18.01
CA ASP A 140 -2.12 -9.34 18.42
C ASP A 140 -3.07 -9.70 17.26
N GLU A 141 -3.09 -10.98 16.91
CA GLU A 141 -3.86 -11.49 15.77
C GLU A 141 -5.37 -11.26 15.88
N LYS A 142 -5.90 -11.08 17.08
CA LYS A 142 -7.32 -10.75 17.30
C LYS A 142 -7.68 -9.31 16.91
N ASN A 143 -6.69 -8.44 16.81
CA ASN A 143 -6.87 -7.02 16.53
C ASN A 143 -6.89 -6.68 15.03
N TYR A 144 -6.60 -7.63 14.15
CA TYR A 144 -6.74 -7.41 12.71
C TYR A 144 -7.34 -8.60 11.98
N CYS A 145 -7.93 -8.33 10.83
CA CYS A 145 -8.40 -9.35 9.91
C CYS A 145 -8.09 -8.95 8.47
N ILE A 146 -7.85 -9.95 7.61
CA ILE A 146 -7.55 -9.73 6.19
C ILE A 146 -8.87 -9.49 5.45
N VAL A 147 -8.94 -8.37 4.72
CA VAL A 147 -10.06 -8.10 3.81
C VAL A 147 -9.97 -9.05 2.61
N ASP A 148 -11.10 -9.65 2.22
CA ASP A 148 -11.12 -10.57 1.08
C ASP A 148 -10.59 -9.87 -0.18
N LYS A 149 -9.54 -10.44 -0.77
CA LYS A 149 -8.86 -9.92 -1.96
C LYS A 149 -9.73 -9.85 -3.20
N LYS A 150 -10.83 -10.59 -3.23
CA LYS A 150 -11.82 -10.52 -4.31
C LYS A 150 -12.61 -9.21 -4.30
N LEU A 151 -12.58 -8.48 -3.19
CA LEU A 151 -13.33 -7.24 -3.01
C LEU A 151 -12.60 -6.00 -3.52
N TYR A 152 -11.32 -6.10 -3.93
CA TYR A 152 -10.55 -4.95 -4.43
C TYR A 152 -9.52 -5.36 -5.47
N SER A 153 -9.12 -4.42 -6.30
CA SER A 153 -8.05 -4.62 -7.28
C SER A 153 -6.71 -4.86 -6.60
N PRO A 154 -5.82 -5.74 -7.12
CA PRO A 154 -4.52 -6.03 -6.53
C PRO A 154 -3.70 -4.74 -6.27
N ILE A 155 -3.21 -4.58 -5.05
CA ILE A 155 -2.36 -3.44 -4.64
C ILE A 155 -0.93 -3.74 -5.06
N GLN A 156 -0.65 -3.62 -6.36
CA GLN A 156 0.67 -3.91 -6.91
C GLN A 156 1.65 -2.78 -6.64
N GLN A 157 2.88 -3.15 -6.30
CA GLN A 157 4.01 -2.25 -6.06
C GLN A 157 5.09 -2.54 -7.08
N ALA A 158 5.61 -1.51 -7.74
CA ALA A 158 6.55 -1.68 -8.83
C ALA A 158 7.82 -0.82 -8.68
N MET A 159 8.86 -1.25 -9.38
CA MET A 159 10.12 -0.52 -9.47
C MET A 159 10.57 -0.39 -10.92
N VAL A 160 11.42 0.61 -11.17
CA VAL A 160 12.09 0.84 -12.45
C VAL A 160 13.50 1.37 -12.24
N ILE A 161 14.40 1.10 -13.20
CA ILE A 161 15.72 1.72 -13.28
C ILE A 161 15.60 3.00 -14.13
N LEU A 162 16.13 4.10 -13.62
CA LEU A 162 16.04 5.39 -14.31
C LEU A 162 17.05 5.48 -15.46
N ASN A 163 16.63 6.12 -16.56
CA ASN A 163 17.51 6.34 -17.72
C ASN A 163 18.74 7.19 -17.36
N SER A 164 18.59 8.12 -16.42
CA SER A 164 19.67 8.99 -15.91
C SER A 164 20.67 8.29 -15.00
N SER A 165 20.41 7.03 -14.59
CA SER A 165 21.30 6.28 -13.70
C SER A 165 22.73 6.19 -14.27
N LYS A 166 23.70 6.56 -13.45
CA LYS A 166 25.14 6.38 -13.72
C LYS A 166 25.66 5.01 -13.25
N ASN A 167 24.83 4.27 -12.48
CA ASN A 167 25.19 3.01 -11.85
C ASN A 167 24.32 1.84 -12.38
N LYS A 168 24.02 1.81 -13.68
CA LYS A 168 23.08 0.83 -14.28
C LYS A 168 23.42 -0.61 -13.94
N SER A 169 24.72 -0.99 -13.96
CA SER A 169 25.13 -2.36 -13.61
C SER A 169 24.71 -2.74 -12.18
N ALA A 170 24.94 -1.86 -11.22
CA ALA A 170 24.50 -2.08 -9.82
C ALA A 170 22.97 -2.09 -9.69
N ALA A 171 22.28 -1.22 -10.43
CA ALA A 171 20.82 -1.16 -10.46
C ALA A 171 20.20 -2.46 -11.00
N TYR A 172 20.76 -3.04 -12.06
CA TYR A 172 20.32 -4.35 -12.55
C TYR A 172 20.62 -5.49 -11.56
N LYS A 173 21.76 -5.49 -10.88
CA LYS A 173 22.03 -6.47 -9.82
C LYS A 173 21.01 -6.37 -8.70
N TYR A 174 20.60 -5.16 -8.32
CA TYR A 174 19.54 -4.95 -7.33
C TYR A 174 18.18 -5.45 -7.84
N LEU A 175 17.83 -5.20 -9.10
CA LEU A 175 16.62 -5.72 -9.72
C LEU A 175 16.57 -7.26 -9.68
N GLU A 176 17.68 -7.93 -10.04
CA GLU A 176 17.77 -9.40 -9.96
C GLU A 176 17.69 -9.91 -8.51
N LEU A 177 18.30 -9.19 -7.56
CA LEU A 177 18.15 -9.51 -6.15
C LEU A 177 16.67 -9.45 -5.72
N MET A 178 15.93 -8.42 -6.15
CA MET A 178 14.50 -8.27 -5.84
C MET A 178 13.64 -9.41 -6.40
N LYS A 179 14.05 -10.06 -7.48
CA LYS A 179 13.39 -11.24 -8.06
C LYS A 179 13.69 -12.53 -7.33
N SER A 180 14.70 -12.55 -6.46
CA SER A 180 15.20 -13.76 -5.82
C SER A 180 14.17 -14.37 -4.84
N LYS A 181 14.25 -15.70 -4.66
CA LYS A 181 13.43 -16.44 -3.67
C LYS A 181 13.60 -15.87 -2.27
N LYS A 182 14.83 -15.52 -1.89
CA LYS A 182 15.14 -14.94 -0.56
C LYS A 182 14.37 -13.65 -0.31
N VAL A 183 14.32 -12.74 -1.29
CA VAL A 183 13.59 -11.48 -1.13
C VAL A 183 12.08 -11.71 -1.11
N LYS A 184 11.56 -12.64 -1.91
CA LYS A 184 10.13 -13.02 -1.85
C LYS A 184 9.74 -13.57 -0.47
N GLU A 185 10.58 -14.41 0.14
CA GLU A 185 10.36 -14.91 1.50
C GLU A 185 10.38 -13.78 2.54
N ILE A 186 11.30 -12.84 2.43
CA ILE A 186 11.35 -11.64 3.28
C ILE A 186 10.06 -10.82 3.12
N LEU A 187 9.66 -10.51 1.88
CA LEU A 187 8.43 -9.74 1.62
C LEU A 187 7.22 -10.44 2.21
N LYS A 188 7.11 -11.75 2.07
CA LYS A 188 6.04 -12.55 2.67
C LYS A 188 6.04 -12.46 4.20
N ALA A 189 7.21 -12.55 4.84
CA ALA A 189 7.34 -12.42 6.29
C ALA A 189 6.91 -11.03 6.79
N TYR A 190 6.99 -10.01 5.94
CA TYR A 190 6.52 -8.65 6.21
C TYR A 190 5.09 -8.37 5.71
N GLY A 191 4.30 -9.40 5.39
CA GLY A 191 2.89 -9.24 5.04
C GLY A 191 2.60 -8.80 3.60
N PHE A 192 3.57 -8.96 2.71
CA PHE A 192 3.36 -8.77 1.27
C PHE A 192 3.14 -10.11 0.55
N GLU A 193 2.51 -10.05 -0.61
CA GLU A 193 2.48 -11.13 -1.58
C GLU A 193 3.44 -10.84 -2.73
N SER A 194 4.01 -11.88 -3.31
CA SER A 194 4.94 -11.80 -4.45
C SER A 194 4.31 -12.42 -5.72
#